data_7ede6802b2a16804e24a8b0567f104a5
#
_entry.id   7ede6802b2a16804e24a8b0567f104a5
#
_cell.length_a   1.000
_cell.length_b   1.000
_cell.length_c   1.000
_cell.angle_alpha   90.00
_cell.angle_beta   90.00
_cell.angle_gamma   90.00
#
_symmetry.space_group_name_H-M   'P 1'
#
loop_
_entity.id
_entity.type
_entity.pdbx_description
1 polymer ?
#
loop_
_entity_poly.entity_id
_entity_poly.type
_entity_poly.pdbx_seq_one_letter_code
_entity_poly.pdbx_strand_id
1 'polypeptide(L)'
;GYRSGAVVQDPKSEELFTNARNAGLRLGIYCFSQAVNENEAREEAQACVYVLNGRQLDYPIYFDTEASGAGNGRADGLGVEDRTKCAVAFCEEVKALGYKPGVYASTTWFRKRLDMSQLSSYYIWNAHYNVASSPIACNMWQGTCTARIPGYGGQIDVNISYMG
;
A
#
# COMPACT_ATOMS: atom_id res chain seq x y z
N GLY A 1 -0.97 3.04 -9.59
CA GLY A 1 -1.13 1.66 -10.11
C GLY A 1 -1.52 1.64 -11.58
N TYR A 2 -1.69 0.47 -12.10
CA TYR A 2 -2.00 0.23 -13.52
C TYR A 2 -3.37 0.80 -13.94
N ARG A 3 -3.38 1.56 -15.02
CA ARG A 3 -4.60 2.05 -15.67
C ARG A 3 -4.37 2.13 -17.19
N SER A 4 -5.26 1.51 -17.97
CA SER A 4 -5.21 1.59 -19.45
C SER A 4 -3.85 1.21 -20.06
N GLY A 5 -3.19 0.18 -19.52
CA GLY A 5 -1.93 -0.34 -20.06
C GLY A 5 -0.66 0.40 -19.59
N ALA A 6 -0.77 1.30 -18.64
CA ALA A 6 0.36 2.01 -18.04
C ALA A 6 0.20 2.21 -16.54
N VAL A 7 1.30 2.40 -15.82
CA VAL A 7 1.26 2.81 -14.41
C VAL A 7 1.02 4.31 -14.33
N VAL A 8 0.01 4.70 -13.57
CA VAL A 8 -0.39 6.10 -13.40
C VAL A 8 0.05 6.60 -12.02
N GLN A 9 0.76 7.73 -12.02
CA GLN A 9 1.15 8.46 -10.81
C GLN A 9 0.03 9.41 -10.39
N ASP A 10 -0.16 9.58 -9.07
CA ASP A 10 -0.99 10.66 -8.53
C ASP A 10 -0.34 12.02 -8.86
N PRO A 11 -1.03 12.92 -9.56
CA PRO A 11 -0.47 14.22 -9.95
C PRO A 11 -0.10 15.11 -8.76
N LYS A 12 -0.63 14.85 -7.56
CA LYS A 12 -0.29 15.57 -6.34
C LYS A 12 0.85 14.94 -5.53
N SER A 13 1.37 13.79 -5.94
CA SER A 13 2.37 13.05 -5.16
C SER A 13 3.61 13.88 -4.84
N GLU A 14 4.13 14.68 -5.79
CA GLU A 14 5.31 15.54 -5.58
C GLU A 14 5.04 16.66 -4.57
N GLU A 15 3.90 17.31 -4.68
CA GLU A 15 3.49 18.36 -3.75
C GLU A 15 3.32 17.79 -2.33
N LEU A 16 2.60 16.67 -2.21
CA LEU A 16 2.35 16.00 -0.93
C LEU A 16 3.65 15.54 -0.29
N PHE A 17 4.55 14.95 -1.06
CA PHE A 17 5.86 14.51 -0.57
C PHE A 17 6.68 15.69 -0.04
N THR A 18 6.77 16.76 -0.81
CA THR A 18 7.52 17.96 -0.44
C THR A 18 6.95 18.62 0.81
N ASN A 19 5.63 18.80 0.87
CA ASN A 19 4.96 19.44 2.00
C ASN A 19 5.10 18.60 3.28
N ALA A 20 4.97 17.30 3.19
CA ALA A 20 5.12 16.41 4.34
C ALA A 20 6.57 16.41 4.88
N ARG A 21 7.58 16.41 4.01
CA ARG A 21 9.00 16.54 4.42
C ARG A 21 9.28 17.88 5.07
N ASN A 22 8.79 18.97 4.49
CA ASN A 22 8.96 20.31 5.06
C ASN A 22 8.29 20.45 6.43
N ALA A 23 7.22 19.72 6.66
CA ALA A 23 6.54 19.62 7.96
C ALA A 23 7.25 18.68 8.96
N GLY A 24 8.36 18.06 8.59
CA GLY A 24 9.10 17.13 9.44
C GLY A 24 8.40 15.78 9.64
N LEU A 25 7.46 15.40 8.76
CA LEU A 25 6.74 14.14 8.86
C LEU A 25 7.58 12.97 8.32
N ARG A 26 7.43 11.81 8.93
CA ARG A 26 7.96 10.54 8.44
C ARG A 26 7.11 10.06 7.27
N LEU A 27 7.76 9.54 6.24
CA LEU A 27 7.10 9.22 4.97
C LEU A 27 7.22 7.76 4.59
N GLY A 28 6.14 7.22 4.08
CA GLY A 28 6.04 6.02 3.28
C GLY A 28 5.18 6.30 2.06
N ILE A 29 5.14 5.37 1.13
CA ILE A 29 4.26 5.47 -0.03
C ILE A 29 3.51 4.16 -0.26
N TYR A 30 2.43 4.22 -1.00
CA TYR A 30 1.69 3.05 -1.42
C TYR A 30 1.32 3.12 -2.91
N CYS A 31 1.17 1.97 -3.51
CA CYS A 31 0.67 1.81 -4.87
C CYS A 31 -0.66 1.07 -4.81
N PHE A 32 -1.76 1.74 -5.12
CA PHE A 32 -3.05 1.08 -5.33
C PHE A 32 -2.94 0.19 -6.56
N SER A 33 -2.70 -1.10 -6.32
CA SER A 33 -2.35 -2.02 -7.38
C SER A 33 -3.56 -2.44 -8.20
N GLN A 34 -3.37 -2.39 -9.51
CA GLN A 34 -4.28 -2.97 -10.49
C GLN A 34 -3.54 -3.96 -11.41
N ALA A 35 -2.38 -4.41 -10.99
CA ALA A 35 -1.61 -5.45 -11.66
C ALA A 35 -2.39 -6.78 -11.65
N VAL A 36 -2.39 -7.48 -12.78
CA VAL A 36 -3.06 -8.77 -12.94
C VAL A 36 -2.08 -9.93 -13.17
N ASN A 37 -0.79 -9.63 -13.18
CA ASN A 37 0.30 -10.59 -13.26
C ASN A 37 1.57 -10.02 -12.60
N GLU A 38 2.58 -10.89 -12.39
CA GLU A 38 3.82 -10.54 -11.72
C GLU A 38 4.64 -9.46 -12.44
N ASN A 39 4.61 -9.43 -13.78
CA ASN A 39 5.35 -8.42 -14.56
C ASN A 39 4.78 -7.02 -14.31
N GLU A 40 3.46 -6.88 -14.39
CA GLU A 40 2.79 -5.62 -14.09
C GLU A 40 3.03 -5.18 -12.64
N ALA A 41 3.05 -6.12 -11.69
CA ALA A 41 3.36 -5.82 -10.29
C ALA A 41 4.79 -5.30 -10.10
N ARG A 42 5.78 -5.87 -10.81
CA ARG A 42 7.15 -5.34 -10.83
C ARG A 42 7.22 -3.95 -11.47
N GLU A 43 6.49 -3.72 -12.55
CA GLU A 43 6.43 -2.38 -13.18
C GLU A 43 5.81 -1.33 -12.25
N GLU A 44 4.79 -1.70 -11.46
CA GLU A 44 4.24 -0.82 -10.42
C GLU A 44 5.28 -0.48 -9.35
N ALA A 45 6.07 -1.45 -8.89
CA ALA A 45 7.16 -1.24 -7.93
C ALA A 45 8.25 -0.33 -8.50
N GLN A 46 8.68 -0.57 -9.74
CA GLN A 46 9.67 0.26 -10.45
C GLN A 46 9.18 1.70 -10.61
N ALA A 47 7.90 1.89 -10.94
CA ALA A 47 7.30 3.21 -11.05
C ALA A 47 7.30 3.95 -9.70
N CYS A 48 7.00 3.27 -8.60
CA CYS A 48 7.11 3.86 -7.25
C CYS A 48 8.54 4.38 -6.98
N VAL A 49 9.55 3.57 -7.27
CA VAL A 49 10.95 3.95 -7.06
C VAL A 49 11.40 5.04 -8.02
N TYR A 50 10.94 5.00 -9.27
CA TYR A 50 11.19 6.08 -10.24
C TYR A 50 10.66 7.43 -9.75
N VAL A 51 9.43 7.46 -9.24
CA VAL A 51 8.82 8.68 -8.68
C VAL A 51 9.58 9.19 -7.46
N LEU A 52 10.11 8.30 -6.63
CA LEU A 52 10.93 8.69 -5.49
C LEU A 52 12.24 9.38 -5.89
N ASN A 53 12.78 9.08 -7.06
CA ASN A 53 13.98 9.72 -7.59
C ASN A 53 15.12 9.80 -6.56
N GLY A 54 15.42 8.67 -5.91
CA GLY A 54 16.49 8.57 -4.89
C GLY A 54 16.12 9.07 -3.49
N ARG A 55 14.92 9.59 -3.28
CA ARG A 55 14.47 10.04 -1.96
C ARG A 55 14.33 8.86 -1.00
N GLN A 56 14.82 9.03 0.21
CA GLN A 56 14.69 8.04 1.27
C GLN A 56 13.31 8.08 1.92
N LEU A 57 12.84 6.91 2.33
CA LEU A 57 11.59 6.74 3.06
C LEU A 57 11.85 6.27 4.50
N ASP A 58 11.01 6.67 5.42
CA ASP A 58 11.01 6.20 6.82
C ASP A 58 10.21 4.90 6.97
N TYR A 59 9.12 4.80 6.20
CA TYR A 59 8.20 3.66 6.13
C TYR A 59 8.33 2.90 4.80
N PRO A 60 7.74 1.69 4.72
CA PRO A 60 7.77 0.89 3.50
C PRO A 60 7.10 1.53 2.28
N ILE A 61 7.39 0.94 1.11
CA ILE A 61 6.54 1.04 -0.08
C ILE A 61 5.53 -0.11 -0.01
N TYR A 62 4.24 0.23 0.03
CA TYR A 62 3.19 -0.76 0.19
C TYR A 62 2.51 -1.10 -1.13
N PHE A 63 2.38 -2.41 -1.38
CA PHE A 63 1.43 -2.96 -2.34
C PHE A 63 0.03 -2.87 -1.73
N ASP A 64 -0.77 -1.94 -2.19
CA ASP A 64 -2.14 -1.75 -1.72
C ASP A 64 -3.09 -2.56 -2.58
N THR A 65 -3.72 -3.57 -1.98
CA THR A 65 -4.66 -4.45 -2.67
C THR A 65 -6.00 -4.48 -1.95
N GLU A 66 -7.00 -3.93 -2.63
CA GLU A 66 -8.38 -3.84 -2.17
C GLU A 66 -9.34 -3.75 -3.37
N ALA A 67 -10.64 -3.85 -3.13
CA ALA A 67 -11.61 -3.67 -4.19
C ALA A 67 -11.56 -2.23 -4.73
N SER A 68 -11.64 -2.07 -6.05
CA SER A 68 -11.88 -0.75 -6.62
C SER A 68 -13.24 -0.22 -6.17
N GLY A 69 -13.36 1.09 -5.97
CA GLY A 69 -14.59 1.69 -5.44
C GLY A 69 -15.86 1.37 -6.26
N ALA A 70 -15.71 1.09 -7.56
CA ALA A 70 -16.80 0.69 -8.45
C ALA A 70 -16.96 -0.83 -8.57
N GLY A 71 -16.07 -1.64 -7.98
CA GLY A 71 -16.08 -3.10 -8.07
C GLY A 71 -15.78 -3.66 -9.46
N ASN A 72 -15.17 -2.86 -10.32
CA ASN A 72 -14.83 -3.22 -11.71
C ASN A 72 -13.37 -2.96 -12.07
N GLY A 73 -12.50 -2.89 -11.06
CA GLY A 73 -11.06 -2.79 -11.24
C GLY A 73 -10.47 -4.02 -11.91
N ARG A 74 -9.37 -3.84 -12.65
CA ARG A 74 -8.68 -4.94 -13.34
C ARG A 74 -8.33 -6.09 -12.41
N ALA A 75 -7.85 -5.77 -11.20
CA ALA A 75 -7.41 -6.75 -10.22
C ALA A 75 -8.54 -7.31 -9.33
N ASP A 76 -9.77 -6.77 -9.38
CA ASP A 76 -10.85 -7.17 -8.46
C ASP A 76 -11.19 -8.67 -8.58
N GLY A 77 -11.13 -9.21 -9.80
CA GLY A 77 -11.44 -10.61 -10.12
C GLY A 77 -10.32 -11.62 -9.83
N LEU A 78 -9.13 -11.20 -9.41
CA LEU A 78 -8.01 -12.11 -9.17
C LEU A 78 -8.33 -13.13 -8.06
N GLY A 79 -7.94 -14.38 -8.29
CA GLY A 79 -7.91 -15.42 -7.28
C GLY A 79 -6.84 -15.18 -6.21
N VAL A 80 -6.86 -15.99 -5.15
CA VAL A 80 -5.87 -15.91 -4.06
C VAL A 80 -4.44 -16.09 -4.58
N GLU A 81 -4.22 -17.09 -5.42
CA GLU A 81 -2.89 -17.42 -5.94
C GLU A 81 -2.30 -16.27 -6.75
N ASP A 82 -3.01 -15.78 -7.76
CA ASP A 82 -2.50 -14.74 -8.67
C ASP A 82 -2.31 -13.41 -7.94
N ARG A 83 -3.23 -13.05 -7.03
CA ARG A 83 -3.09 -11.86 -6.20
C ARG A 83 -1.86 -11.94 -5.29
N THR A 84 -1.63 -13.09 -4.69
CA THR A 84 -0.46 -13.30 -3.83
C THR A 84 0.83 -13.25 -4.65
N LYS A 85 0.87 -13.86 -5.84
CA LYS A 85 2.02 -13.74 -6.75
C LYS A 85 2.32 -12.28 -7.12
N CYS A 86 1.29 -11.48 -7.40
CA CYS A 86 1.48 -10.03 -7.66
C CYS A 86 2.07 -9.33 -6.44
N ALA A 87 1.53 -9.56 -5.24
CA ALA A 87 2.03 -8.95 -4.02
C ALA A 87 3.50 -9.33 -3.73
N VAL A 88 3.85 -10.60 -3.88
CA VAL A 88 5.22 -11.09 -3.72
C VAL A 88 6.15 -10.47 -4.77
N ALA A 89 5.75 -10.47 -6.05
CA ALA A 89 6.56 -9.90 -7.12
C ALA A 89 6.84 -8.40 -6.93
N PHE A 90 5.82 -7.64 -6.51
CA PHE A 90 5.99 -6.22 -6.14
C PHE A 90 6.98 -6.05 -4.98
N CYS A 91 6.79 -6.82 -3.90
CA CYS A 91 7.62 -6.72 -2.71
C CYS A 91 9.08 -7.10 -2.96
N GLU A 92 9.34 -8.16 -3.71
CA GLU A 92 10.71 -8.55 -4.07
C GLU A 92 11.37 -7.51 -4.98
N GLU A 93 10.64 -6.90 -5.91
CA GLU A 93 11.17 -5.81 -6.73
C GLU A 93 11.50 -4.57 -5.90
N VAL A 94 10.62 -4.15 -4.99
CA VAL A 94 10.87 -3.03 -4.06
C VAL A 94 12.13 -3.29 -3.24
N LYS A 95 12.30 -4.52 -2.73
CA LYS A 95 13.47 -4.94 -1.94
C LYS A 95 14.74 -4.93 -2.79
N ALA A 96 14.70 -5.44 -4.01
CA ALA A 96 15.82 -5.42 -4.95
C ALA A 96 16.27 -3.99 -5.29
N LEU A 97 15.33 -3.05 -5.32
CA LEU A 97 15.57 -1.61 -5.54
C LEU A 97 16.01 -0.84 -4.26
N GLY A 98 16.21 -1.54 -3.14
CA GLY A 98 16.79 -0.99 -1.92
C GLY A 98 15.80 -0.35 -0.94
N TYR A 99 14.51 -0.59 -1.11
CA TYR A 99 13.47 -0.08 -0.20
C TYR A 99 12.82 -1.19 0.63
N LYS A 100 12.16 -0.82 1.72
CA LYS A 100 11.39 -1.74 2.56
C LYS A 100 10.06 -2.06 1.87
N PRO A 101 9.72 -3.33 1.60
CA PRO A 101 8.44 -3.69 1.01
C PRO A 101 7.37 -3.96 2.05
N GLY A 102 6.13 -3.67 1.73
CA GLY A 102 4.97 -4.02 2.55
C GLY A 102 3.73 -4.31 1.72
N VAL A 103 2.73 -4.87 2.37
CA VAL A 103 1.42 -5.15 1.79
C VAL A 103 0.34 -4.50 2.67
N TYR A 104 -0.55 -3.73 2.04
CA TYR A 104 -1.76 -3.20 2.65
C TYR A 104 -2.98 -3.95 2.13
N ALA A 105 -3.84 -4.34 3.04
CA ALA A 105 -5.17 -4.85 2.76
C ALA A 105 -6.05 -4.76 4.01
N SER A 106 -7.36 -4.97 3.85
CA SER A 106 -8.24 -5.23 4.99
C SER A 106 -7.99 -6.62 5.60
N THR A 107 -8.34 -6.79 6.87
CA THR A 107 -8.29 -8.10 7.55
C THR A 107 -9.00 -9.19 6.73
N THR A 108 -10.15 -8.87 6.13
CA THR A 108 -10.91 -9.81 5.31
C THR A 108 -10.14 -10.23 4.07
N TRP A 109 -9.44 -9.29 3.44
CA TRP A 109 -8.63 -9.58 2.26
C TRP A 109 -7.39 -10.38 2.62
N PHE A 110 -6.68 -10.05 3.70
CA PHE A 110 -5.58 -10.89 4.20
C PHE A 110 -6.01 -12.33 4.45
N ARG A 111 -7.21 -12.55 5.01
CA ARG A 111 -7.69 -13.90 5.34
C ARG A 111 -8.29 -14.67 4.16
N LYS A 112 -8.84 -13.98 3.15
CA LYS A 112 -9.66 -14.62 2.10
C LYS A 112 -9.14 -14.41 0.68
N ARG A 113 -8.28 -13.43 0.47
CA ARG A 113 -7.83 -13.02 -0.87
C ARG A 113 -6.31 -13.08 -1.05
N LEU A 114 -5.58 -13.41 -0.01
CA LEU A 114 -4.12 -13.52 0.02
C LEU A 114 -3.70 -14.78 0.78
N ASP A 115 -2.57 -15.37 0.38
CA ASP A 115 -1.88 -16.40 1.16
C ASP A 115 -0.86 -15.72 2.08
N MET A 116 -1.25 -15.54 3.34
CA MET A 116 -0.42 -14.89 4.36
C MET A 116 0.90 -15.62 4.64
N SER A 117 0.98 -16.92 4.36
CA SER A 117 2.21 -17.70 4.59
C SER A 117 3.35 -17.23 3.69
N GLN A 118 3.04 -16.71 2.50
CA GLN A 118 4.01 -16.17 1.55
C GLN A 118 4.37 -14.70 1.81
N LEU A 119 3.66 -14.03 2.72
CA LEU A 119 3.84 -12.60 3.01
C LEU A 119 4.59 -12.33 4.32
N SER A 120 5.03 -13.38 5.02
CA SER A 120 5.62 -13.29 6.37
C SER A 120 6.92 -12.48 6.46
N SER A 121 7.62 -12.30 5.35
CA SER A 121 8.88 -11.52 5.26
C SER A 121 8.66 -10.04 4.93
N TYR A 122 7.43 -9.60 4.70
CA TYR A 122 7.10 -8.22 4.33
C TYR A 122 6.36 -7.51 5.47
N TYR A 123 6.41 -6.18 5.44
CA TYR A 123 5.65 -5.37 6.39
C TYR A 123 4.15 -5.46 6.10
N ILE A 124 3.36 -5.70 7.12
CA ILE A 124 1.89 -5.79 7.00
C ILE A 124 1.26 -4.51 7.52
N TRP A 125 0.45 -3.87 6.68
CA TRP A 125 -0.41 -2.74 7.03
C TRP A 125 -1.86 -3.19 6.93
N ASN A 126 -2.49 -3.43 8.07
CA ASN A 126 -3.83 -3.98 8.15
C ASN A 126 -4.87 -2.87 8.34
N ALA A 127 -5.92 -2.87 7.52
CA ALA A 127 -7.11 -2.05 7.74
C ALA A 127 -8.21 -2.86 8.44
N HIS A 128 -8.65 -2.35 9.58
CA HIS A 128 -9.79 -2.88 10.32
C HIS A 128 -10.37 -1.81 11.24
N TYR A 129 -11.63 -1.46 11.04
CA TYR A 129 -12.27 -0.32 11.69
C TYR A 129 -13.22 -0.76 12.80
N ASN A 130 -13.55 0.19 13.70
CA ASN A 130 -14.52 0.01 14.79
C ASN A 130 -14.15 -1.09 15.79
N VAL A 131 -12.86 -1.28 16.04
CA VAL A 131 -12.32 -2.22 17.03
C VAL A 131 -11.21 -1.54 17.84
N ALA A 132 -10.90 -2.10 19.00
CA ALA A 132 -9.88 -1.53 19.91
C ALA A 132 -8.44 -1.83 19.48
N SER A 133 -8.22 -2.84 18.63
CA SER A 133 -6.90 -3.23 18.14
C SER A 133 -7.02 -4.04 16.85
N SER A 134 -5.91 -4.16 16.11
CA SER A 134 -5.86 -5.01 14.92
C SER A 134 -6.14 -6.48 15.27
N PRO A 135 -7.06 -7.16 14.53
CA PRO A 135 -7.38 -8.57 14.77
C PRO A 135 -6.37 -9.55 14.13
N ILE A 136 -5.33 -9.04 13.49
CA ILE A 136 -4.19 -9.82 13.00
C ILE A 136 -2.88 -9.13 13.37
N ALA A 137 -1.79 -9.90 13.45
CA ALA A 137 -0.46 -9.34 13.63
C ALA A 137 -0.11 -8.44 12.43
N CYS A 138 0.36 -7.22 12.69
CA CYS A 138 0.72 -6.25 11.67
C CYS A 138 1.79 -5.28 12.18
N ASN A 139 2.44 -4.59 11.26
CA ASN A 139 3.43 -3.55 11.55
C ASN A 139 2.80 -2.15 11.58
N MET A 140 1.66 -2.01 10.92
CA MET A 140 0.84 -0.80 10.92
C MET A 140 -0.64 -1.17 10.87
N TRP A 141 -1.47 -0.47 11.62
CA TRP A 141 -2.90 -0.67 11.66
C TRP A 141 -3.65 0.62 11.33
N GLN A 142 -4.45 0.60 10.26
CA GLN A 142 -5.42 1.63 9.94
C GLN A 142 -6.71 1.37 10.72
N GLY A 143 -6.92 2.16 11.76
CA GLY A 143 -8.05 1.99 12.69
C GLY A 143 -9.32 2.70 12.26
N THR A 144 -9.22 3.69 11.37
CA THR A 144 -10.35 4.43 10.82
C THR A 144 -9.98 5.14 9.52
N CYS A 145 -10.99 5.37 8.67
CA CYS A 145 -10.90 6.22 7.47
C CYS A 145 -11.82 7.46 7.54
N THR A 146 -12.36 7.76 8.72
CA THR A 146 -13.34 8.83 8.91
C THR A 146 -12.97 9.79 10.04
N ALA A 147 -11.69 9.83 10.44
CA ALA A 147 -11.23 10.74 11.46
C ALA A 147 -11.30 12.20 10.99
N ARG A 148 -11.40 13.11 11.94
CA ARG A 148 -11.36 14.56 11.71
C ARG A 148 -10.27 15.18 12.55
N ILE A 149 -9.52 16.11 11.96
CA ILE A 149 -8.49 16.87 12.66
C ILE A 149 -8.84 18.38 12.61
N PRO A 150 -8.48 19.14 13.65
CA PRO A 150 -8.68 20.59 13.64
C PRO A 150 -7.99 21.26 12.45
N GLY A 151 -8.69 22.18 11.77
CA GLY A 151 -8.14 22.92 10.64
C GLY A 151 -8.25 22.22 9.27
N TYR A 152 -8.79 20.99 9.22
CA TYR A 152 -9.04 20.28 7.96
C TYR A 152 -10.51 19.92 7.82
N GLY A 153 -11.13 20.34 6.70
CA GLY A 153 -12.57 20.17 6.47
C GLY A 153 -13.01 18.77 6.02
N GLY A 154 -12.08 17.90 5.69
CA GLY A 154 -12.32 16.52 5.23
C GLY A 154 -12.21 15.47 6.32
N GLN A 155 -12.35 14.23 5.91
CA GLN A 155 -12.01 13.06 6.71
C GLN A 155 -10.61 12.57 6.33
N ILE A 156 -9.91 11.94 7.27
CA ILE A 156 -8.60 11.35 7.07
C ILE A 156 -8.54 9.94 7.63
N ASP A 157 -7.63 9.16 7.06
CA ASP A 157 -7.22 7.86 7.62
C ASP A 157 -6.32 8.08 8.82
N VAL A 158 -6.52 7.29 9.87
CA VAL A 158 -5.62 7.29 11.04
C VAL A 158 -5.03 5.91 11.26
N ASN A 159 -3.73 5.90 11.44
CA ASN A 159 -2.94 4.69 11.58
C ASN A 159 -2.15 4.68 12.87
N ILE A 160 -1.94 3.48 13.40
CA ILE A 160 -0.99 3.21 14.49
C ILE A 160 0.18 2.44 13.88
N SER A 161 1.38 3.00 13.98
CA SER A 161 2.62 2.31 13.58
C SER A 161 3.23 1.62 14.79
N TYR A 162 3.57 0.34 14.61
CA TYR A 162 4.35 -0.46 15.57
C TYR A 162 5.82 -0.56 15.13
N MET A 163 6.20 0.19 14.11
CA MET A 163 7.59 0.31 13.63
C MET A 163 8.27 1.48 14.35
N GLY A 164 9.45 1.22 14.88
CA GLY A 164 10.29 2.21 15.55
C GLY A 164 10.83 3.28 14.61
#